data_2269865291038a676e1bc9c0872a2f8b
#
_entry.id   2269865291038a676e1bc9c0872a2f8b
#
_cell.length_a   1.000
_cell.length_b   1.000
_cell.length_c   1.000
_cell.angle_alpha   90.00
_cell.angle_beta   90.00
_cell.angle_gamma   90.00
#
_symmetry.space_group_name_H-M   'P 1'
#
loop_
_entity.id
_entity.type
_entity.pdbx_description
1 polymer ?
#
loop_
_entity_poly.entity_id
_entity_poly.type
_entity_poly.pdbx_seq_one_letter_code
_entity_poly.pdbx_strand_id
1 'polypeptide(L)'
;MRIKVNPKSLSTGEAVVITQFVGFGDLLYHTPTLRIMSRIYKGVDVWCFNPEPFYNNPYINKVFKLDKDLNLYPQDFYFNFIFHASAAHNPFIESIYPSNVYSPEYYSLALIHSSLPNEEKHLTFNWLPKDIVSVKTKAPVFNQNKIITVINPAIGWPSRTLPYDYYKKLIDVITSLGDIVILTGKEINPKSFIPTLDDNNVLQKNENKSLYPLDEFLQYENVVDLTNKLSFAECAALYSLADIAINTENGNMVISGTHDNCWNLYIPTLT
;
A
#
# COMPACT_ATOMS: atom_id res chain seq x y z
N MET A 1 30.32 -12.50 14.06
CA MET A 1 31.28 -11.75 13.20
C MET A 1 30.60 -10.47 12.75
N ARG A 2 30.95 -9.31 13.32
CA ARG A 2 30.37 -8.02 12.90
C ARG A 2 31.08 -7.62 11.61
N ILE A 3 30.33 -7.62 10.48
CA ILE A 3 30.86 -7.09 9.24
C ILE A 3 30.97 -5.57 9.44
N LYS A 4 32.20 -5.05 9.49
CA LYS A 4 32.44 -3.61 9.41
C LYS A 4 32.17 -3.16 7.97
N VAL A 5 30.91 -2.80 7.70
CA VAL A 5 30.58 -2.14 6.46
C VAL A 5 31.13 -0.71 6.54
N ASN A 6 31.86 -0.26 5.52
CA ASN A 6 32.29 1.14 5.47
C ASN A 6 31.07 2.00 5.08
N PRO A 7 30.51 2.79 6.00
CA PRO A 7 29.29 3.54 5.74
C PRO A 7 29.40 4.47 4.53
N LYS A 8 30.59 5.08 4.33
CA LYS A 8 30.85 6.04 3.25
C LYS A 8 30.67 5.48 1.83
N SER A 9 30.74 4.15 1.68
CA SER A 9 30.57 3.49 0.36
C SER A 9 29.13 3.16 0.05
N LEU A 10 28.19 3.29 1.00
CA LEU A 10 26.82 2.83 0.85
C LEU A 10 25.87 3.92 0.37
N SER A 11 26.03 5.14 0.80
CA SER A 11 25.20 6.26 0.36
C SER A 11 25.93 7.19 -0.60
N THR A 12 25.21 7.70 -1.57
CA THR A 12 25.68 8.73 -2.52
C THR A 12 24.71 9.90 -2.60
N GLY A 13 23.61 9.88 -1.83
CA GLY A 13 22.64 10.95 -1.78
C GLY A 13 23.12 12.11 -0.90
N GLU A 14 22.68 13.31 -1.25
CA GLU A 14 22.89 14.51 -0.44
C GLU A 14 21.93 14.56 0.75
N ALA A 15 20.71 14.07 0.56
CA ALA A 15 19.66 14.00 1.56
C ALA A 15 19.22 12.57 1.84
N VAL A 16 18.77 12.32 3.05
CA VAL A 16 18.16 11.05 3.44
C VAL A 16 16.84 11.26 4.15
N VAL A 17 15.85 10.48 3.77
CA VAL A 17 14.57 10.36 4.48
C VAL A 17 14.53 9.02 5.22
N ILE A 18 14.37 9.09 6.52
CA ILE A 18 14.25 7.93 7.40
C ILE A 18 12.80 7.80 7.79
N THR A 19 12.18 6.68 7.43
CA THR A 19 10.79 6.41 7.79
C THR A 19 10.67 5.12 8.59
N GLN A 20 9.96 5.21 9.71
CA GLN A 20 9.67 4.09 10.60
C GLN A 20 8.30 3.47 10.33
N PHE A 21 7.58 3.97 9.35
CA PHE A 21 6.31 3.39 8.93
C PHE A 21 6.51 1.98 8.37
N VAL A 22 5.59 1.08 8.71
CA VAL A 22 5.60 -0.30 8.25
C VAL A 22 4.46 -0.59 7.27
N GLY A 23 3.40 0.22 7.32
CA GLY A 23 2.26 0.12 6.43
C GLY A 23 2.64 0.54 5.01
N PHE A 24 2.26 -0.28 4.03
CA PHE A 24 2.61 -0.02 2.63
C PHE A 24 1.97 1.28 2.10
N GLY A 25 0.70 1.51 2.45
CA GLY A 25 0.00 2.74 2.09
C GLY A 25 0.67 3.99 2.65
N ASP A 26 1.06 3.95 3.93
CA ASP A 26 1.74 5.07 4.59
C ASP A 26 3.07 5.41 3.89
N LEU A 27 3.81 4.39 3.46
CA LEU A 27 5.07 4.58 2.74
C LEU A 27 4.84 5.23 1.37
N LEU A 28 3.79 4.85 0.64
CA LEU A 28 3.45 5.46 -0.64
C LEU A 28 3.07 6.94 -0.50
N TYR A 29 2.48 7.34 0.62
CA TYR A 29 2.15 8.75 0.88
C TYR A 29 3.38 9.67 0.95
N HIS A 30 4.58 9.13 1.08
CA HIS A 30 5.83 9.94 1.00
C HIS A 30 6.24 10.26 -0.43
N THR A 31 5.74 9.53 -1.43
CA THR A 31 6.25 9.64 -2.81
C THR A 31 6.11 11.02 -3.45
N PRO A 32 5.03 11.81 -3.21
CA PRO A 32 4.96 13.18 -3.71
C PRO A 32 6.06 14.08 -3.11
N THR A 33 6.31 13.96 -1.81
CA THR A 33 7.36 14.73 -1.14
C THR A 33 8.75 14.36 -1.62
N LEU A 34 9.02 13.06 -1.80
CA LEU A 34 10.29 12.56 -2.34
C LEU A 34 10.55 13.10 -3.76
N ARG A 35 9.50 13.21 -4.58
CA ARG A 35 9.58 13.81 -5.92
C ARG A 35 9.99 15.28 -5.86
N ILE A 36 9.43 16.06 -4.94
CA ILE A 36 9.84 17.46 -4.74
C ILE A 36 11.27 17.53 -4.22
N MET A 37 11.60 16.73 -3.22
CA MET A 37 12.95 16.69 -2.65
C MET A 37 14.02 16.34 -3.69
N SER A 38 13.72 15.44 -4.64
CA SER A 38 14.65 15.07 -5.69
C SER A 38 15.01 16.22 -6.65
N ARG A 39 14.22 17.28 -6.68
CA ARG A 39 14.50 18.49 -7.45
C ARG A 39 15.34 19.51 -6.67
N ILE A 40 15.34 19.39 -5.35
CA ILE A 40 16.04 20.30 -4.43
C ILE A 40 17.43 19.76 -4.09
N TYR A 41 17.52 18.46 -3.85
CA TYR A 41 18.72 17.81 -3.37
C TYR A 41 19.36 16.92 -4.44
N LYS A 42 20.69 16.90 -4.48
CA LYS A 42 21.46 16.04 -5.37
C LYS A 42 21.42 14.58 -4.86
N GLY A 43 20.33 13.90 -5.20
CA GLY A 43 20.05 12.54 -4.74
C GLY A 43 19.39 12.50 -3.36
N VAL A 44 18.30 11.79 -3.28
CA VAL A 44 17.56 11.53 -2.05
C VAL A 44 17.60 10.03 -1.79
N ASP A 45 18.17 9.63 -0.68
CA ASP A 45 18.15 8.24 -0.21
C ASP A 45 16.98 8.02 0.75
N VAL A 46 16.43 6.80 0.76
CA VAL A 46 15.35 6.43 1.69
C VAL A 46 15.80 5.25 2.55
N TRP A 47 15.59 5.37 3.85
CA TRP A 47 15.82 4.33 4.84
C TRP A 47 14.51 3.94 5.49
N CYS A 48 14.12 2.67 5.37
CA CYS A 48 12.83 2.18 5.85
C CYS A 48 12.86 0.70 6.21
N PHE A 49 11.90 0.23 7.03
CA PHE A 49 11.76 -1.19 7.35
C PHE A 49 11.21 -2.00 6.18
N ASN A 50 10.37 -1.39 5.35
CA ASN A 50 9.77 -2.03 4.19
C ASN A 50 10.13 -1.24 2.92
N PRO A 51 11.22 -1.60 2.22
CA PRO A 51 11.75 -0.82 1.10
C PRO A 51 10.99 -1.01 -0.22
N GLU A 52 10.16 -2.05 -0.33
CA GLU A 52 9.51 -2.44 -1.59
C GLU A 52 8.70 -1.30 -2.25
N PRO A 53 7.96 -0.43 -1.50
CA PRO A 53 7.23 0.70 -2.08
C PRO A 53 8.10 1.70 -2.86
N PHE A 54 9.38 1.72 -2.56
CA PHE A 54 10.33 2.70 -3.10
C PHE A 54 11.22 2.15 -4.20
N TYR A 55 11.17 0.84 -4.44
CA TYR A 55 11.98 0.25 -5.53
C TYR A 55 11.53 0.79 -6.88
N ASN A 56 12.51 1.02 -7.76
CA ASN A 56 12.33 1.57 -9.10
C ASN A 56 11.68 2.97 -9.14
N ASN A 57 11.62 3.67 -8.01
CA ASN A 57 11.14 5.04 -7.99
C ASN A 57 12.21 5.98 -8.57
N PRO A 58 11.94 6.72 -9.68
CA PRO A 58 12.94 7.54 -10.37
C PRO A 58 13.41 8.76 -9.56
N TYR A 59 12.70 9.09 -8.49
CA TYR A 59 13.00 10.22 -7.61
C TYR A 59 13.89 9.84 -6.43
N ILE A 60 14.20 8.54 -6.28
CA ILE A 60 15.01 8.02 -5.18
C ILE A 60 16.35 7.55 -5.72
N ASN A 61 17.44 8.01 -5.11
CA ASN A 61 18.77 7.61 -5.49
C ASN A 61 19.09 6.18 -5.02
N LYS A 62 18.90 5.91 -3.72
CA LYS A 62 19.04 4.58 -3.11
C LYS A 62 18.01 4.32 -2.04
N VAL A 63 17.65 3.05 -1.91
CA VAL A 63 16.75 2.57 -0.85
C VAL A 63 17.51 1.60 0.03
N PHE A 64 17.46 1.82 1.33
CA PHE A 64 18.09 0.97 2.33
C PHE A 64 17.03 0.40 3.27
N LYS A 65 17.16 -0.88 3.55
CA LYS A 65 16.35 -1.53 4.57
C LYS A 65 16.91 -1.22 5.94
N LEU A 66 16.10 -0.63 6.81
CA LEU A 66 16.39 -0.54 8.22
C LEU A 66 16.34 -1.96 8.81
N ASP A 67 17.44 -2.37 9.42
CA ASP A 67 17.53 -3.65 10.10
C ASP A 67 17.77 -3.37 11.59
N LYS A 68 16.85 -3.85 12.42
CA LYS A 68 16.95 -3.68 13.88
C LYS A 68 18.20 -4.33 14.46
N ASP A 69 18.74 -5.34 13.76
CA ASP A 69 19.87 -6.14 14.24
C ASP A 69 21.23 -5.55 13.79
N LEU A 70 21.24 -4.72 12.74
CA LEU A 70 22.48 -4.16 12.20
C LEU A 70 23.01 -2.95 12.96
N ASN A 71 22.22 -2.32 13.84
CA ASN A 71 22.58 -1.09 14.55
C ASN A 71 23.23 -0.02 13.61
N LEU A 72 22.79 0.04 12.37
CA LEU A 72 23.22 1.07 11.45
C LEU A 72 22.30 2.27 11.63
N TYR A 73 22.90 3.37 12.01
CA TYR A 73 22.18 4.63 12.17
C TYR A 73 22.59 5.60 11.07
N PRO A 74 21.64 6.39 10.52
CA PRO A 74 21.96 7.38 9.49
C PRO A 74 23.03 8.40 9.88
N GLN A 75 23.18 8.68 11.16
CA GLN A 75 24.28 9.53 11.68
C GLN A 75 25.67 8.94 11.41
N ASP A 76 25.79 7.64 11.18
CA ASP A 76 27.04 6.99 10.81
C ASP A 76 27.41 7.25 9.34
N PHE A 77 26.53 7.89 8.58
CA PHE A 77 26.67 8.22 7.18
C PHE A 77 26.78 9.73 7.00
N TYR A 78 27.43 10.14 5.91
CA TYR A 78 27.57 11.54 5.57
C TYR A 78 26.42 12.00 4.69
N PHE A 79 25.37 12.51 5.31
CA PHE A 79 24.30 13.25 4.63
C PHE A 79 24.38 14.72 5.04
N ASN A 80 24.19 15.61 4.08
CA ASN A 80 24.08 17.04 4.37
C ASN A 80 22.73 17.34 5.04
N PHE A 81 21.69 16.58 4.69
CA PHE A 81 20.33 16.75 5.19
C PHE A 81 19.73 15.42 5.62
N ILE A 82 19.22 15.37 6.83
CA ILE A 82 18.55 14.19 7.40
C ILE A 82 17.13 14.57 7.79
N PHE A 83 16.16 13.86 7.21
CA PHE A 83 14.73 14.07 7.44
C PHE A 83 14.15 12.83 8.11
N HIS A 84 13.37 13.01 9.17
CA HIS A 84 12.71 11.93 9.87
C HIS A 84 11.20 11.99 9.64
N ALA A 85 10.64 10.97 8.99
CA ALA A 85 9.22 10.72 8.98
C ALA A 85 8.89 9.68 10.06
N SER A 86 8.41 10.13 11.20
CA SER A 86 8.00 9.25 12.28
C SER A 86 6.49 9.01 12.25
N ALA A 87 6.07 7.83 12.74
CA ALA A 87 4.66 7.54 12.98
C ALA A 87 4.10 8.32 14.18
N ALA A 88 4.96 9.01 14.93
CA ALA A 88 4.51 9.84 16.03
C ALA A 88 3.79 11.06 15.46
N HIS A 89 2.57 11.26 15.90
CA HIS A 89 1.84 12.49 15.67
C HIS A 89 2.73 13.70 15.99
N ASN A 90 2.78 14.64 15.05
CA ASN A 90 3.46 15.88 15.30
C ASN A 90 2.44 16.88 15.86
N PRO A 91 2.43 17.15 17.17
CA PRO A 91 1.41 18.00 17.79
C PRO A 91 1.37 19.41 17.20
N PHE A 92 2.47 19.89 16.65
CA PHE A 92 2.51 21.18 15.99
C PHE A 92 1.72 21.14 14.66
N ILE A 93 1.90 20.10 13.87
CA ILE A 93 1.15 19.94 12.60
C ILE A 93 -0.32 19.68 12.90
N GLU A 94 -0.64 18.87 13.90
CA GLU A 94 -2.02 18.61 14.33
C GLU A 94 -2.73 19.84 14.86
N SER A 95 -2.01 20.75 15.52
CA SER A 95 -2.61 22.00 16.01
C SER A 95 -2.96 22.98 14.88
N ILE A 96 -2.27 22.91 13.76
CA ILE A 96 -2.46 23.81 12.61
C ILE A 96 -3.39 23.18 11.57
N TYR A 97 -3.33 21.85 11.40
CA TYR A 97 -4.08 21.11 10.42
C TYR A 97 -4.97 20.08 11.09
N PRO A 98 -6.29 20.26 11.04
CA PRO A 98 -7.24 19.32 11.61
C PRO A 98 -7.16 17.94 10.91
N SER A 99 -7.70 16.92 11.55
CA SER A 99 -7.63 15.48 11.21
C SER A 99 -8.04 15.07 9.78
N ASN A 100 -8.46 15.99 8.95
CA ASN A 100 -8.89 15.78 7.57
C ASN A 100 -7.86 16.24 6.52
N VAL A 101 -6.62 16.50 6.92
CA VAL A 101 -5.55 16.80 5.97
C VAL A 101 -5.23 15.55 5.15
N TYR A 102 -5.15 15.71 3.84
CA TYR A 102 -4.73 14.66 2.93
C TYR A 102 -3.35 14.12 3.34
N SER A 103 -3.22 12.80 3.55
CA SER A 103 -2.02 12.21 4.14
C SER A 103 -0.69 12.55 3.45
N PRO A 104 -0.59 12.60 2.09
CA PRO A 104 0.63 13.08 1.43
C PRO A 104 1.01 14.51 1.78
N GLU A 105 0.05 15.38 1.98
CA GLU A 105 0.28 16.76 2.38
C GLU A 105 0.81 16.86 3.81
N TYR A 106 0.29 16.03 4.71
CA TYR A 106 0.82 15.91 6.07
C TYR A 106 2.32 15.55 6.06
N TYR A 107 2.72 14.57 5.25
CA TYR A 107 4.13 14.19 5.15
C TYR A 107 5.00 15.27 4.50
N SER A 108 4.46 16.01 3.53
CA SER A 108 5.18 17.14 2.94
C SER A 108 5.43 18.25 3.97
N LEU A 109 4.41 18.61 4.74
CA LEU A 109 4.55 19.58 5.82
C LEU A 109 5.53 19.12 6.90
N ALA A 110 5.49 17.82 7.25
CA ALA A 110 6.40 17.25 8.24
C ALA A 110 7.87 17.17 7.78
N LEU A 111 8.10 16.90 6.50
CA LEU A 111 9.45 16.68 5.96
C LEU A 111 10.09 17.95 5.42
N ILE A 112 9.34 18.75 4.66
CA ILE A 112 9.89 19.91 3.96
C ILE A 112 9.22 21.22 4.35
N HIS A 113 8.34 21.21 5.36
CA HIS A 113 7.62 22.40 5.87
C HIS A 113 6.87 23.20 4.79
N SER A 114 6.37 22.50 3.77
CA SER A 114 5.65 23.08 2.65
C SER A 114 4.46 22.24 2.24
N SER A 115 3.37 22.89 1.83
CA SER A 115 2.23 22.22 1.22
C SER A 115 2.59 21.68 -0.15
N LEU A 116 1.92 20.58 -0.54
CA LEU A 116 2.04 20.02 -1.88
C LEU A 116 1.26 20.88 -2.89
N PRO A 117 1.87 21.34 -3.99
CA PRO A 117 1.12 21.84 -5.12
C PRO A 117 0.11 20.80 -5.63
N ASN A 118 -1.03 21.25 -6.16
CA ASN A 118 -2.09 20.33 -6.60
C ASN A 118 -1.62 19.33 -7.65
N GLU A 119 -0.76 19.78 -8.56
CA GLU A 119 -0.14 18.94 -9.60
C GLU A 119 0.83 17.88 -9.05
N GLU A 120 1.28 18.05 -7.81
CA GLU A 120 2.22 17.13 -7.16
C GLU A 120 1.54 16.17 -6.17
N LYS A 121 0.22 16.23 -6.02
CA LYS A 121 -0.50 15.40 -5.04
C LYS A 121 -0.67 13.94 -5.43
N HIS A 122 -0.33 13.55 -6.66
CA HIS A 122 -0.44 12.16 -7.09
C HIS A 122 0.66 11.28 -6.49
N LEU A 123 0.28 10.07 -6.11
CA LEU A 123 1.20 9.05 -5.60
C LEU A 123 1.96 8.41 -6.75
N THR A 124 3.12 7.86 -6.45
CA THR A 124 3.95 7.14 -7.43
C THR A 124 4.30 5.77 -6.88
N PHE A 125 3.91 4.73 -7.60
CA PHE A 125 4.41 3.39 -7.38
C PHE A 125 4.79 2.76 -8.72
N ASN A 126 6.01 2.27 -8.82
CA ASN A 126 6.56 1.77 -10.07
C ASN A 126 6.66 0.24 -10.05
N TRP A 127 6.17 -0.36 -11.09
CA TRP A 127 6.34 -1.77 -11.41
C TRP A 127 7.15 -1.92 -12.72
N LEU A 128 7.66 -3.10 -12.97
CA LEU A 128 8.46 -3.40 -14.17
C LEU A 128 7.64 -4.23 -15.16
N PRO A 129 8.01 -4.23 -16.44
CA PRO A 129 7.34 -5.07 -17.46
C PRO A 129 7.27 -6.56 -17.09
N LYS A 130 8.24 -7.08 -16.35
CA LYS A 130 8.22 -8.46 -15.82
C LYS A 130 7.06 -8.72 -14.87
N ASP A 131 6.61 -7.70 -14.10
CA ASP A 131 5.52 -7.82 -13.15
C ASP A 131 4.18 -7.96 -13.88
N ILE A 132 3.99 -7.23 -14.99
CA ILE A 132 2.87 -7.42 -15.93
C ILE A 132 2.84 -8.85 -16.49
N VAL A 133 3.98 -9.35 -16.96
CA VAL A 133 4.09 -10.70 -17.51
C VAL A 133 3.74 -11.73 -16.44
N SER A 134 4.23 -11.55 -15.22
CA SER A 134 3.93 -12.44 -14.09
C SER A 134 2.43 -12.45 -13.76
N VAL A 135 1.80 -11.28 -13.68
CA VAL A 135 0.35 -11.16 -13.41
C VAL A 135 -0.45 -11.86 -14.50
N LYS A 136 -0.15 -11.62 -15.79
CA LYS A 136 -0.84 -12.26 -16.90
C LYS A 136 -0.65 -13.78 -16.93
N THR A 137 0.48 -14.27 -16.45
CA THR A 137 0.74 -15.72 -16.31
C THR A 137 -0.09 -16.33 -15.18
N LYS A 138 -0.22 -15.62 -14.05
CA LYS A 138 -1.01 -16.06 -12.89
C LYS A 138 -2.52 -15.96 -13.12
N ALA A 139 -2.96 -15.02 -13.96
CA ALA A 139 -4.36 -14.80 -14.34
C ALA A 139 -4.45 -14.64 -15.86
N PRO A 140 -4.60 -15.72 -16.64
CA PRO A 140 -4.62 -15.68 -18.11
C PRO A 140 -5.95 -15.15 -18.68
N VAL A 141 -6.65 -14.29 -17.95
CA VAL A 141 -7.95 -13.71 -18.32
C VAL A 141 -7.86 -12.37 -19.06
N PHE A 142 -6.69 -11.74 -19.03
CA PHE A 142 -6.47 -10.40 -19.60
C PHE A 142 -6.55 -10.34 -21.14
N ASN A 143 -6.64 -11.47 -21.81
CA ASN A 143 -6.82 -11.53 -23.26
C ASN A 143 -8.31 -11.63 -23.70
N GLN A 144 -9.21 -11.63 -22.73
CA GLN A 144 -10.65 -11.69 -22.97
C GLN A 144 -11.20 -10.27 -23.11
N ASN A 145 -12.15 -10.07 -24.00
CA ASN A 145 -12.83 -8.77 -24.14
C ASN A 145 -13.95 -8.65 -23.09
N LYS A 146 -13.57 -8.61 -21.83
CA LYS A 146 -14.44 -8.52 -20.65
C LYS A 146 -13.93 -7.46 -19.68
N ILE A 147 -14.83 -6.88 -18.92
CA ILE A 147 -14.45 -5.97 -17.82
C ILE A 147 -13.79 -6.77 -16.71
N ILE A 148 -12.66 -6.28 -16.23
CA ILE A 148 -11.89 -6.90 -15.16
C ILE A 148 -12.06 -6.05 -13.89
N THR A 149 -12.71 -6.63 -12.90
CA THR A 149 -12.87 -6.02 -11.58
C THR A 149 -11.95 -6.70 -10.58
N VAL A 150 -11.06 -5.92 -9.99
CA VAL A 150 -10.20 -6.37 -8.89
C VAL A 150 -10.87 -6.05 -7.57
N ILE A 151 -11.06 -7.04 -6.74
CA ILE A 151 -11.63 -6.89 -5.39
C ILE A 151 -10.60 -7.32 -4.36
N ASN A 152 -10.37 -6.48 -3.36
CA ASN A 152 -9.60 -6.86 -2.20
C ASN A 152 -10.54 -7.14 -1.01
N PRO A 153 -10.89 -8.40 -0.76
CA PRO A 153 -11.71 -8.77 0.39
C PRO A 153 -10.88 -8.87 1.68
N ALA A 154 -9.55 -8.75 1.60
CA ALA A 154 -8.68 -8.91 2.75
C ALA A 154 -8.83 -7.75 3.74
N ILE A 155 -8.79 -8.09 5.01
CA ILE A 155 -9.15 -7.21 6.12
C ILE A 155 -7.91 -6.93 6.97
N GLY A 156 -7.59 -5.65 7.14
CA GLY A 156 -6.63 -5.23 8.15
C GLY A 156 -7.30 -4.93 9.50
N TRP A 157 -8.50 -4.33 9.46
CA TRP A 157 -9.25 -3.90 10.63
C TRP A 157 -10.73 -4.19 10.45
N PRO A 158 -11.43 -4.64 11.50
CA PRO A 158 -12.87 -4.96 11.42
C PRO A 158 -13.72 -3.79 10.95
N SER A 159 -13.43 -2.57 11.44
CA SER A 159 -14.12 -1.34 11.03
C SER A 159 -13.90 -0.98 9.56
N ARG A 160 -12.91 -1.58 8.90
CA ARG A 160 -12.57 -1.34 7.49
C ARG A 160 -12.97 -2.52 6.61
N THR A 161 -13.90 -3.33 7.08
CA THR A 161 -14.32 -4.56 6.42
C THR A 161 -15.74 -4.45 5.94
N LEU A 162 -15.95 -4.71 4.65
CA LEU A 162 -17.29 -4.88 4.13
C LEU A 162 -17.83 -6.26 4.58
N PRO A 163 -19.08 -6.34 5.09
CA PRO A 163 -19.68 -7.62 5.43
C PRO A 163 -19.67 -8.61 4.24
N TYR A 164 -19.50 -9.88 4.54
CA TYR A 164 -19.41 -10.96 3.55
C TYR A 164 -20.53 -10.94 2.52
N ASP A 165 -21.79 -10.78 2.98
CA ASP A 165 -22.96 -10.77 2.09
C ASP A 165 -22.92 -9.67 1.03
N TYR A 166 -22.27 -8.54 1.31
CA TYR A 166 -22.09 -7.46 0.35
C TYR A 166 -21.06 -7.83 -0.70
N TYR A 167 -19.92 -8.43 -0.31
CA TYR A 167 -18.94 -8.93 -1.28
C TYR A 167 -19.55 -10.01 -2.15
N LYS A 168 -20.30 -10.93 -1.53
CA LYS A 168 -20.98 -11.98 -2.28
C LYS A 168 -21.93 -11.40 -3.33
N LYS A 169 -22.77 -10.45 -2.95
CA LYS A 169 -23.68 -9.77 -3.90
C LYS A 169 -22.93 -9.05 -5.02
N LEU A 170 -21.81 -8.39 -4.72
CA LEU A 170 -20.99 -7.73 -5.74
C LEU A 170 -20.44 -8.75 -6.75
N ILE A 171 -19.89 -9.85 -6.26
CA ILE A 171 -19.34 -10.91 -7.09
C ILE A 171 -20.46 -11.56 -7.92
N ASP A 172 -21.61 -11.87 -7.31
CA ASP A 172 -22.78 -12.43 -8.01
C ASP A 172 -23.22 -11.53 -9.15
N VAL A 173 -23.30 -10.21 -8.95
CA VAL A 173 -23.69 -9.25 -9.98
C VAL A 173 -22.67 -9.20 -11.11
N ILE A 174 -21.37 -9.02 -10.79
CA ILE A 174 -20.31 -8.90 -11.80
C ILE A 174 -20.22 -10.16 -12.65
N THR A 175 -20.23 -11.33 -12.00
CA THR A 175 -20.13 -12.62 -12.70
C THR A 175 -21.37 -12.93 -13.53
N SER A 176 -22.57 -12.49 -13.11
CA SER A 176 -23.81 -12.64 -13.88
C SER A 176 -23.81 -11.82 -15.17
N LEU A 177 -23.05 -10.74 -15.23
CA LEU A 177 -22.82 -9.94 -16.44
C LEU A 177 -21.82 -10.61 -17.40
N GLY A 178 -21.17 -11.70 -16.97
CA GLY A 178 -20.15 -12.39 -17.72
C GLY A 178 -18.76 -11.78 -17.57
N ASP A 179 -18.61 -10.77 -16.72
CA ASP A 179 -17.35 -10.08 -16.44
C ASP A 179 -16.47 -10.86 -15.46
N ILE A 180 -15.22 -10.42 -15.30
CA ILE A 180 -14.21 -11.15 -14.55
C ILE A 180 -14.00 -10.46 -13.21
N VAL A 181 -13.93 -11.27 -12.15
CA VAL A 181 -13.52 -10.84 -10.81
C VAL A 181 -12.15 -11.44 -10.48
N ILE A 182 -11.21 -10.60 -10.07
CA ILE A 182 -9.92 -11.03 -9.53
C ILE A 182 -9.87 -10.68 -8.05
N LEU A 183 -9.74 -11.69 -7.21
CA LEU A 183 -9.56 -11.51 -5.77
C LEU A 183 -8.07 -11.32 -5.48
N THR A 184 -7.72 -10.31 -4.69
CA THR A 184 -6.33 -10.00 -4.32
C THR A 184 -6.21 -9.63 -2.85
N GLY A 185 -4.98 -9.47 -2.38
CA GLY A 185 -4.64 -9.12 -1.01
C GLY A 185 -3.96 -10.26 -0.29
N LYS A 186 -3.77 -10.09 1.01
CA LYS A 186 -3.26 -11.15 1.89
C LYS A 186 -4.43 -11.81 2.57
N GLU A 187 -4.40 -13.12 2.62
CA GLU A 187 -5.29 -13.88 3.48
C GLU A 187 -5.11 -13.41 4.92
N ILE A 188 -6.21 -13.22 5.60
CA ILE A 188 -6.16 -12.89 7.01
C ILE A 188 -5.75 -14.14 7.74
N ASN A 189 -4.67 -14.04 8.51
CA ASN A 189 -4.36 -15.07 9.48
C ASN A 189 -5.63 -15.28 10.33
N PRO A 190 -6.22 -16.49 10.37
CA PRO A 190 -7.41 -16.77 11.18
C PRO A 190 -7.23 -16.48 12.68
N LYS A 191 -5.98 -16.25 13.10
CA LYS A 191 -5.64 -15.72 14.43
C LYS A 191 -5.67 -14.19 14.50
N SER A 192 -5.87 -13.47 13.40
CA SER A 192 -6.07 -12.03 13.46
C SER A 192 -7.44 -11.74 14.06
N PHE A 193 -7.39 -10.99 15.11
CA PHE A 193 -8.51 -10.62 15.96
C PHE A 193 -9.57 -9.86 15.15
N ILE A 194 -10.76 -10.44 15.04
CA ILE A 194 -11.94 -9.72 14.63
C ILE A 194 -12.83 -9.61 15.85
N PRO A 195 -12.93 -8.43 16.44
CA PRO A 195 -13.86 -8.24 17.51
C PRO A 195 -15.29 -8.36 16.95
N THR A 196 -16.03 -9.36 17.40
CA THR A 196 -17.48 -9.36 17.28
C THR A 196 -18.05 -8.91 18.63
N LEU A 197 -19.10 -8.10 18.57
CA LEU A 197 -19.85 -7.79 19.77
C LEU A 197 -20.86 -8.92 19.99
N ASP A 198 -20.92 -9.43 21.20
CA ASP A 198 -22.01 -10.32 21.60
C ASP A 198 -23.29 -9.54 21.90
N ASP A 199 -24.36 -10.25 22.24
CA ASP A 199 -25.69 -9.66 22.56
C ASP A 199 -25.65 -8.67 23.74
N ASN A 200 -24.56 -8.64 24.51
CA ASN A 200 -24.33 -7.74 25.62
C ASN A 200 -23.37 -6.60 25.28
N ASN A 201 -23.03 -6.40 24.00
CA ASN A 201 -22.02 -5.44 23.52
C ASN A 201 -20.62 -5.70 24.10
N VAL A 202 -20.31 -6.92 24.49
CA VAL A 202 -18.97 -7.32 24.93
C VAL A 202 -18.17 -7.80 23.73
N LEU A 203 -16.97 -7.26 23.57
CA LEU A 203 -16.01 -7.64 22.53
C LEU A 203 -15.58 -9.10 22.69
N GLN A 204 -15.99 -9.94 21.77
CA GLN A 204 -15.61 -11.35 21.71
C GLN A 204 -14.46 -11.55 20.72
N LYS A 205 -13.45 -12.34 21.12
CA LYS A 205 -12.42 -12.85 20.22
C LYS A 205 -12.97 -14.03 19.44
N ASN A 206 -13.23 -13.85 18.17
CA ASN A 206 -13.61 -14.96 17.31
C ASN A 206 -12.37 -15.59 16.68
N GLU A 207 -11.82 -16.61 17.32
CA GLU A 207 -10.52 -17.22 16.93
C GLU A 207 -10.63 -18.12 15.68
N ASN A 208 -11.84 -18.50 15.22
CA ASN A 208 -12.04 -19.66 14.35
C ASN A 208 -12.84 -19.41 13.07
N LYS A 209 -13.14 -18.19 12.67
CA LYS A 209 -13.84 -17.99 11.39
C LYS A 209 -12.99 -17.17 10.44
N SER A 210 -12.60 -17.80 9.33
CA SER A 210 -12.32 -17.04 8.11
C SER A 210 -13.55 -16.18 7.81
N LEU A 211 -13.41 -14.88 7.79
CA LEU A 211 -14.54 -13.98 7.51
C LEU A 211 -15.03 -14.11 6.08
N TYR A 212 -14.20 -14.66 5.22
CA TYR A 212 -14.48 -14.85 3.82
C TYR A 212 -14.11 -16.28 3.46
N PRO A 213 -15.06 -17.17 3.31
CA PRO A 213 -14.82 -18.45 2.67
C PRO A 213 -14.54 -18.16 1.18
N LEU A 214 -13.27 -17.87 0.87
CA LEU A 214 -12.82 -17.67 -0.51
C LEU A 214 -13.25 -18.84 -1.41
N ASP A 215 -13.28 -20.05 -0.85
CA ASP A 215 -13.72 -21.26 -1.56
C ASP A 215 -15.13 -21.14 -2.16
N GLU A 216 -16.03 -20.37 -1.54
CA GLU A 216 -17.36 -20.15 -2.11
C GLU A 216 -17.31 -19.29 -3.37
N PHE A 217 -16.36 -18.36 -3.46
CA PHE A 217 -16.19 -17.52 -4.63
C PHE A 217 -15.52 -18.25 -5.79
N LEU A 218 -14.70 -19.26 -5.50
CA LEU A 218 -14.00 -20.05 -6.51
C LEU A 218 -14.92 -21.01 -7.28
N GLN A 219 -16.19 -21.12 -6.89
CA GLN A 219 -17.19 -21.86 -7.68
C GLN A 219 -17.57 -21.13 -8.98
N TYR A 220 -17.34 -19.82 -9.06
CA TYR A 220 -17.70 -19.05 -10.25
C TYR A 220 -16.59 -19.17 -11.31
N GLU A 221 -16.95 -19.53 -12.52
CA GLU A 221 -16.01 -19.68 -13.64
C GLU A 221 -15.21 -18.40 -13.93
N ASN A 222 -15.83 -17.24 -13.67
CA ASN A 222 -15.24 -15.93 -13.93
C ASN A 222 -14.52 -15.31 -12.72
N VAL A 223 -14.24 -16.09 -11.66
CA VAL A 223 -13.51 -15.63 -10.48
C VAL A 223 -12.10 -16.22 -10.46
N VAL A 224 -11.10 -15.36 -10.35
CA VAL A 224 -9.69 -15.74 -10.24
C VAL A 224 -9.17 -15.34 -8.87
N ASP A 225 -8.63 -16.29 -8.13
CA ASP A 225 -8.01 -16.01 -6.84
C ASP A 225 -6.51 -15.76 -6.98
N LEU A 226 -6.08 -14.54 -6.68
CA LEU A 226 -4.68 -14.14 -6.54
C LEU A 226 -4.31 -13.74 -5.10
N THR A 227 -5.14 -14.08 -4.13
CA THR A 227 -4.88 -13.83 -2.71
C THR A 227 -3.59 -14.55 -2.28
N ASN A 228 -2.69 -13.85 -1.59
CA ASN A 228 -1.36 -14.31 -1.19
C ASN A 228 -0.40 -14.68 -2.34
N LYS A 229 -0.78 -14.44 -3.59
CA LYS A 229 0.00 -14.90 -4.77
C LYS A 229 0.80 -13.77 -5.43
N LEU A 230 0.59 -12.51 -5.00
CA LEU A 230 1.21 -11.35 -5.62
C LEU A 230 2.17 -10.65 -4.67
N SER A 231 3.30 -10.19 -5.21
CA SER A 231 4.11 -9.14 -4.60
C SER A 231 3.39 -7.80 -4.69
N PHE A 232 3.88 -6.79 -3.99
CA PHE A 232 3.29 -5.45 -4.11
C PHE A 232 3.46 -4.84 -5.50
N ALA A 233 4.61 -5.08 -6.16
CA ALA A 233 4.82 -4.65 -7.55
C ALA A 233 3.86 -5.34 -8.52
N GLU A 234 3.60 -6.64 -8.32
CA GLU A 234 2.60 -7.36 -9.09
C GLU A 234 1.17 -6.88 -8.79
N CYS A 235 0.86 -6.48 -7.54
CA CYS A 235 -0.43 -5.86 -7.22
C CYS A 235 -0.61 -4.55 -8.00
N ALA A 236 0.40 -3.70 -8.06
CA ALA A 236 0.33 -2.48 -8.86
C ALA A 236 0.18 -2.78 -10.35
N ALA A 237 0.94 -3.75 -10.86
CA ALA A 237 0.80 -4.23 -12.24
C ALA A 237 -0.61 -4.77 -12.51
N LEU A 238 -1.22 -5.48 -11.54
CA LEU A 238 -2.60 -5.95 -11.64
C LEU A 238 -3.58 -4.77 -11.77
N TYR A 239 -3.49 -3.77 -10.90
CA TYR A 239 -4.37 -2.60 -10.96
C TYR A 239 -4.18 -1.78 -12.25
N SER A 240 -2.97 -1.76 -12.83
CA SER A 240 -2.73 -1.12 -14.11
C SER A 240 -3.40 -1.83 -15.30
N LEU A 241 -3.79 -3.09 -15.12
CA LEU A 241 -4.48 -3.92 -16.12
C LEU A 241 -5.98 -4.03 -15.87
N ALA A 242 -6.46 -3.59 -14.72
CA ALA A 242 -7.85 -3.67 -14.32
C ALA A 242 -8.67 -2.47 -14.83
N ASP A 243 -9.95 -2.70 -15.10
CA ASP A 243 -10.90 -1.63 -15.40
C ASP A 243 -11.48 -1.02 -14.13
N ILE A 244 -11.75 -1.85 -13.12
CA ILE A 244 -12.38 -1.45 -11.85
C ILE A 244 -11.61 -2.04 -10.68
N ALA A 245 -11.39 -1.24 -9.64
CA ALA A 245 -10.87 -1.68 -8.36
C ALA A 245 -11.88 -1.38 -7.24
N ILE A 246 -12.22 -2.40 -6.46
CA ILE A 246 -13.11 -2.28 -5.31
C ILE A 246 -12.29 -2.58 -4.05
N ASN A 247 -12.03 -1.55 -3.27
CA ASN A 247 -11.19 -1.63 -2.10
C ASN A 247 -11.87 -0.99 -0.88
N THR A 248 -11.60 -1.53 0.29
CA THR A 248 -11.80 -0.84 1.56
C THR A 248 -10.54 -0.03 1.91
N GLU A 249 -10.57 0.70 3.01
CA GLU A 249 -9.42 1.51 3.47
C GLU A 249 -8.24 0.63 3.89
N ASN A 250 -7.32 0.38 2.95
CA ASN A 250 -6.12 -0.43 3.17
C ASN A 250 -5.02 -0.09 2.13
N GLY A 251 -3.88 -0.77 2.22
CA GLY A 251 -2.75 -0.55 1.31
C GLY A 251 -3.07 -0.78 -0.17
N ASN A 252 -3.98 -1.69 -0.50
CA ASN A 252 -4.39 -1.93 -1.89
C ASN A 252 -5.19 -0.75 -2.47
N MET A 253 -6.02 -0.08 -1.66
CA MET A 253 -6.68 1.16 -2.07
C MET A 253 -5.66 2.22 -2.48
N VAL A 254 -4.59 2.35 -1.70
CA VAL A 254 -3.52 3.32 -1.99
C VAL A 254 -2.77 2.94 -3.26
N ILE A 255 -2.47 1.65 -3.47
CA ILE A 255 -1.82 1.16 -4.68
C ILE A 255 -2.72 1.40 -5.90
N SER A 256 -4.00 1.04 -5.85
CA SER A 256 -4.92 1.24 -6.97
C SER A 256 -5.06 2.73 -7.34
N GLY A 257 -5.03 3.62 -6.34
CA GLY A 257 -5.04 5.07 -6.54
C GLY A 257 -3.79 5.66 -7.21
N THR A 258 -2.75 4.85 -7.47
CA THR A 258 -1.58 5.30 -8.25
C THR A 258 -1.78 5.14 -9.77
N HIS A 259 -2.93 4.66 -10.23
CA HIS A 259 -3.24 4.37 -11.64
C HIS A 259 -4.46 5.14 -12.12
N ASP A 260 -4.29 5.91 -13.19
CA ASP A 260 -5.37 6.75 -13.77
C ASP A 260 -6.36 5.96 -14.64
N ASN A 261 -5.98 4.77 -15.10
CA ASN A 261 -6.77 3.95 -16.00
C ASN A 261 -7.73 2.98 -15.29
N CYS A 262 -7.69 2.92 -13.97
CA CYS A 262 -8.55 2.04 -13.18
C CYS A 262 -9.60 2.87 -12.42
N TRP A 263 -10.88 2.54 -12.60
CA TRP A 263 -11.96 3.13 -11.81
C TRP A 263 -11.90 2.61 -10.37
N ASN A 264 -11.63 3.50 -9.42
CA ASN A 264 -11.51 3.13 -8.02
C ASN A 264 -12.82 3.39 -7.29
N LEU A 265 -13.47 2.30 -6.87
CA LEU A 265 -14.62 2.35 -5.96
C LEU A 265 -14.12 2.15 -4.54
N TYR A 266 -14.18 3.22 -3.77
CA TYR A 266 -13.88 3.20 -2.35
C TYR A 266 -15.15 2.93 -1.55
N ILE A 267 -15.09 1.91 -0.70
CA ILE A 267 -16.17 1.62 0.24
C ILE A 267 -15.76 2.21 1.58
N PRO A 268 -16.40 3.32 2.01
CA PRO A 268 -16.09 3.94 3.28
C PRO A 268 -16.45 2.98 4.40
N THR A 269 -15.62 2.95 5.41
CA THR A 269 -15.88 2.18 6.62
C THR A 269 -16.96 2.85 7.45
N LEU A 270 -17.85 2.06 8.01
CA LEU A 270 -18.80 2.54 9.00
C LEU A 270 -18.01 2.85 10.27
N THR A 271 -17.92 4.13 10.62
CA THR A 271 -17.41 4.60 11.91
C THR A 271 -18.46 4.41 13.00
#